data_d49585b7903237fe5e4caa93e324da29
#
_entry.id   d49585b7903237fe5e4caa93e324da29
#
_cell.length_a   1.000
_cell.length_b   1.000
_cell.length_c   1.000
_cell.angle_alpha   90.00
_cell.angle_beta   90.00
_cell.angle_gamma   90.00
#
_symmetry.space_group_name_H-M   'P 1'
#
loop_
_entity.id
_entity.type
_entity.pdbx_description
1 polymer ?
#
loop_
_entity_poly.entity_id
_entity_poly.type
_entity_poly.pdbx_seq_one_letter_code
_entity_poly.pdbx_strand_id
1 'polypeptide(L)'
;MRHSTPLPFDANDKPVIWTVSVSRLYDLFRDITLEYDDLATIEPINLGFDEAARHIRERMATERCDAVIAAGSNAAYLKGRLSVPVVIAKFSGFDVMQALARARRVSDRIGIVTYQERLAELAEFSATFGFDVAQRTYATEEDARAQINDLKAAGIKAIVGAGLVTDLAEEAGLTGVFVYSAASIRHAFDDALEMARLTQLESNRGRARGAVVTDTLRAKHGLNDLRGESEAMETLRQSVVLYAKSPATVLIQGETGCGKELVAQAIHRESPRSLGTNRPFVAVNCGAIAESLLESELFGHEEGAFTGARRGGHAGLFEAANRGTLFLDEIGEMPLTLQTRLLRVLEEREVVRVGGTRPIPVNVRIISATHCDLEQRVREGRFRADLFYRLAVLRLTLPPLRARPDDIMTLAEWSLKNSLASLGARPHPNLHAEMNACAPLLQRYDWPGNVRELRNLTERLALFLAAEPLQALTPGFVLSVAPELAARSSAALPAPAASGQRPVAESAVEVLARFGGRRDAAADYLGISRTTLWRRLRDEG
;
A
#
# COMPACT_ATOMS: atom_id res chain seq x y z
N MET A 1 -1.65 -32.24 26.88
CA MET A 1 -2.36 -32.76 25.70
C MET A 1 -3.86 -32.62 25.92
N ARG A 2 -4.46 -31.62 25.38
CA ARG A 2 -5.90 -31.55 25.07
C ARG A 2 -6.00 -30.69 23.82
N HIS A 3 -6.22 -31.36 22.70
CA HIS A 3 -6.58 -30.72 21.44
C HIS A 3 -7.95 -30.06 21.63
N SER A 4 -8.00 -28.75 21.60
CA SER A 4 -9.24 -28.00 21.46
C SER A 4 -9.62 -28.03 19.98
N THR A 5 -10.57 -28.87 19.66
CA THR A 5 -11.30 -28.89 18.39
C THR A 5 -11.95 -27.52 18.17
N PRO A 6 -11.81 -26.89 17.01
CA PRO A 6 -12.56 -25.69 16.70
C PRO A 6 -14.05 -26.03 16.68
N LEU A 7 -14.86 -25.18 17.32
CA LEU A 7 -16.30 -25.28 17.29
C LEU A 7 -16.80 -25.19 15.83
N PRO A 8 -17.72 -26.05 15.40
CA PRO A 8 -18.27 -26.00 14.06
C PRO A 8 -19.04 -24.68 13.89
N PHE A 9 -18.67 -23.91 12.88
CA PHE A 9 -19.47 -22.79 12.40
C PHE A 9 -20.82 -23.35 11.93
N ASP A 10 -21.91 -22.74 12.36
CA ASP A 10 -23.22 -23.01 11.75
C ASP A 10 -23.12 -22.69 10.26
N ALA A 11 -23.49 -23.63 9.41
CA ALA A 11 -23.46 -23.49 7.96
C ALA A 11 -24.28 -22.29 7.44
N ASN A 12 -25.08 -21.69 8.32
CA ASN A 12 -25.93 -20.53 8.04
C ASN A 12 -25.24 -19.17 8.31
N ASP A 13 -23.99 -19.14 8.79
CA ASP A 13 -23.28 -17.93 9.19
C ASP A 13 -22.07 -17.59 8.29
N LYS A 14 -21.82 -18.39 7.24
CA LYS A 14 -20.77 -18.09 6.27
C LYS A 14 -21.07 -16.80 5.51
N PRO A 15 -20.09 -15.91 5.28
CA PRO A 15 -20.28 -14.75 4.42
C PRO A 15 -20.59 -15.18 3.00
N VAL A 16 -21.47 -14.43 2.34
CA VAL A 16 -21.85 -14.64 0.94
C VAL A 16 -21.12 -13.61 0.07
N ILE A 17 -20.26 -14.10 -0.81
CA ILE A 17 -19.45 -13.27 -1.70
C ILE A 17 -19.82 -13.59 -3.15
N TRP A 18 -20.16 -12.58 -3.92
CA TRP A 18 -20.39 -12.74 -5.35
C TRP A 18 -19.18 -12.29 -6.15
N THR A 19 -18.70 -13.14 -7.08
CA THR A 19 -17.59 -12.81 -7.97
C THR A 19 -18.12 -12.41 -9.34
N VAL A 20 -17.76 -11.24 -9.82
CA VAL A 20 -18.22 -10.70 -11.11
C VAL A 20 -17.05 -10.65 -12.08
N SER A 21 -17.11 -11.47 -13.10
CA SER A 21 -16.06 -11.56 -14.11
C SER A 21 -16.60 -12.17 -15.40
N VAL A 22 -15.87 -11.95 -16.48
CA VAL A 22 -16.14 -12.55 -17.79
C VAL A 22 -14.88 -13.23 -18.30
N SER A 23 -15.05 -14.16 -19.25
CA SER A 23 -13.95 -14.79 -19.99
C SER A 23 -12.91 -15.49 -19.08
N ARG A 24 -11.62 -15.37 -19.38
CA ARG A 24 -10.51 -16.01 -18.64
C ARG A 24 -10.47 -15.68 -17.15
N LEU A 25 -10.95 -14.49 -16.77
CA LEU A 25 -11.02 -14.11 -15.37
C LEU A 25 -12.07 -14.91 -14.61
N TYR A 26 -13.15 -15.27 -15.28
CA TYR A 26 -14.20 -16.14 -14.71
C TYR A 26 -13.64 -17.52 -14.36
N ASP A 27 -12.87 -18.12 -15.27
CA ASP A 27 -12.25 -19.43 -15.02
C ASP A 27 -11.25 -19.36 -13.86
N LEU A 28 -10.44 -18.30 -13.79
CA LEU A 28 -9.47 -18.09 -12.71
C LEU A 28 -10.16 -17.90 -11.36
N PHE A 29 -11.26 -17.15 -11.30
CA PHE A 29 -12.06 -17.03 -10.08
C PHE A 29 -12.65 -18.37 -9.67
N ARG A 30 -13.24 -19.11 -10.59
CA ARG A 30 -13.84 -20.42 -10.32
C ARG A 30 -12.83 -21.41 -9.75
N ASP A 31 -11.61 -21.45 -10.31
CA ASP A 31 -10.58 -22.38 -9.85
C ASP A 31 -10.13 -22.07 -8.42
N ILE A 32 -10.07 -20.79 -8.04
CA ILE A 32 -9.67 -20.35 -6.70
C ILE A 32 -10.81 -20.45 -5.69
N THR A 33 -12.07 -20.34 -6.12
CA THR A 33 -13.26 -20.45 -5.25
C THR A 33 -13.22 -21.71 -4.38
N LEU A 34 -12.75 -22.83 -4.92
CA LEU A 34 -12.65 -24.10 -4.20
C LEU A 34 -11.76 -24.03 -2.95
N GLU A 35 -10.77 -23.13 -2.93
CA GLU A 35 -9.89 -22.95 -1.77
C GLU A 35 -10.59 -22.22 -0.60
N TYR A 36 -11.72 -21.57 -0.88
CA TYR A 36 -12.47 -20.72 0.07
C TYR A 36 -13.83 -21.27 0.46
N ASP A 37 -14.26 -22.44 -0.05
CA ASP A 37 -15.56 -23.04 0.22
C ASP A 37 -15.84 -23.29 1.71
N ASP A 38 -14.79 -23.54 2.50
CA ASP A 38 -14.91 -23.69 3.95
C ASP A 38 -15.10 -22.35 4.68
N LEU A 39 -14.72 -21.23 4.05
CA LEU A 39 -14.67 -19.90 4.67
C LEU A 39 -15.84 -18.99 4.27
N ALA A 40 -16.39 -19.15 3.07
CA ALA A 40 -17.48 -18.34 2.53
C ALA A 40 -18.34 -19.13 1.55
N THR A 41 -19.57 -18.68 1.33
CA THR A 41 -20.38 -19.10 0.17
C THR A 41 -20.05 -18.17 -0.97
N ILE A 42 -19.45 -18.70 -2.04
CA ILE A 42 -19.00 -17.90 -3.18
C ILE A 42 -19.85 -18.22 -4.40
N GLU A 43 -20.44 -17.20 -4.98
CA GLU A 43 -21.29 -17.34 -6.17
C GLU A 43 -20.70 -16.59 -7.36
N PRO A 44 -20.37 -17.28 -8.45
CA PRO A 44 -19.84 -16.68 -9.64
C PRO A 44 -20.94 -16.07 -10.51
N ILE A 45 -20.75 -14.84 -10.98
CA ILE A 45 -21.61 -14.12 -11.90
C ILE A 45 -20.81 -13.86 -13.18
N ASN A 46 -21.20 -14.52 -14.26
CA ASN A 46 -20.56 -14.35 -15.57
C ASN A 46 -21.28 -13.28 -16.40
N LEU A 47 -21.24 -12.04 -15.91
CA LEU A 47 -21.84 -10.86 -16.54
C LEU A 47 -20.89 -9.68 -16.43
N GLY A 48 -21.04 -8.68 -17.30
CA GLY A 48 -20.26 -7.47 -17.31
C GLY A 48 -21.09 -6.19 -17.18
N PHE A 49 -20.46 -5.13 -16.71
CA PHE A 49 -20.95 -3.75 -16.71
C PHE A 49 -22.40 -3.56 -16.20
N ASP A 50 -23.27 -2.96 -17.01
CA ASP A 50 -24.65 -2.64 -16.62
C ASP A 50 -25.50 -3.89 -16.38
N GLU A 51 -25.27 -4.92 -17.14
CA GLU A 51 -25.98 -6.19 -16.99
C GLU A 51 -25.66 -6.84 -15.64
N ALA A 52 -24.39 -6.87 -15.25
CA ALA A 52 -23.97 -7.33 -13.93
C ALA A 52 -24.56 -6.47 -12.81
N ALA A 53 -24.52 -5.14 -12.95
CA ALA A 53 -25.04 -4.23 -11.94
C ALA A 53 -26.55 -4.37 -11.75
N ARG A 54 -27.30 -4.62 -12.84
CA ARG A 54 -28.74 -4.84 -12.81
C ARG A 54 -29.05 -6.19 -12.15
N HIS A 55 -28.40 -7.24 -12.61
CA HIS A 55 -28.58 -8.60 -12.08
C HIS A 55 -28.29 -8.66 -10.57
N ILE A 56 -27.20 -8.04 -10.13
CA ILE A 56 -26.84 -7.97 -8.71
C ILE A 56 -27.92 -7.23 -7.90
N ARG A 57 -28.41 -6.08 -8.37
CA ARG A 57 -29.45 -5.31 -7.67
C ARG A 57 -30.77 -6.07 -7.56
N GLU A 58 -31.15 -6.80 -8.61
CA GLU A 58 -32.36 -7.64 -8.62
C GLU A 58 -32.22 -8.80 -7.61
N ARG A 59 -31.10 -9.50 -7.62
CA ARG A 59 -30.87 -10.63 -6.71
C ARG A 59 -30.74 -10.19 -5.25
N MET A 60 -30.12 -9.03 -4.99
CA MET A 60 -30.00 -8.49 -3.63
C MET A 60 -31.34 -8.13 -2.97
N ALA A 61 -32.44 -8.05 -3.72
CA ALA A 61 -33.78 -7.87 -3.18
C ALA A 61 -34.29 -9.13 -2.43
N THR A 62 -33.78 -10.31 -2.77
CA THR A 62 -34.24 -11.62 -2.26
C THR A 62 -33.12 -12.46 -1.67
N GLU A 63 -31.88 -12.20 -2.05
CA GLU A 63 -30.72 -12.99 -1.66
C GLU A 63 -29.70 -12.12 -0.89
N ARG A 64 -28.97 -12.76 -0.01
CA ARG A 64 -27.91 -12.12 0.77
C ARG A 64 -26.64 -12.02 -0.07
N CYS A 65 -26.00 -10.85 -0.04
CA CYS A 65 -24.66 -10.62 -0.57
C CYS A 65 -23.91 -9.71 0.41
N ASP A 66 -22.79 -10.16 0.93
CA ASP A 66 -22.01 -9.40 1.92
C ASP A 66 -20.86 -8.62 1.27
N ALA A 67 -20.34 -9.10 0.14
CA ALA A 67 -19.35 -8.40 -0.68
C ALA A 67 -19.39 -8.87 -2.14
N VAL A 68 -18.90 -8.03 -3.04
CA VAL A 68 -18.71 -8.36 -4.46
C VAL A 68 -17.24 -8.24 -4.81
N ILE A 69 -16.67 -9.24 -5.48
CA ILE A 69 -15.32 -9.17 -6.06
C ILE A 69 -15.45 -8.90 -7.56
N ALA A 70 -14.73 -7.93 -8.06
CA ALA A 70 -14.63 -7.66 -9.50
C ALA A 70 -13.22 -7.18 -9.86
N ALA A 71 -12.88 -7.21 -11.14
CA ALA A 71 -11.57 -6.78 -11.61
C ALA A 71 -11.65 -5.87 -12.86
N GLY A 72 -10.61 -5.10 -13.11
CA GLY A 72 -10.48 -4.25 -14.28
C GLY A 72 -11.62 -3.24 -14.44
N SER A 73 -12.10 -3.07 -15.68
CA SER A 73 -13.18 -2.14 -16.02
C SER A 73 -14.51 -2.48 -15.34
N ASN A 74 -14.83 -3.75 -15.13
CA ASN A 74 -16.01 -4.18 -14.40
C ASN A 74 -16.00 -3.69 -12.94
N ALA A 75 -14.86 -3.80 -12.26
CA ALA A 75 -14.74 -3.31 -10.89
C ALA A 75 -14.93 -1.80 -10.79
N ALA A 76 -14.31 -1.05 -11.70
CA ALA A 76 -14.46 0.39 -11.77
C ALA A 76 -15.92 0.80 -12.06
N TYR A 77 -16.61 0.04 -12.92
CA TYR A 77 -18.01 0.28 -13.24
C TYR A 77 -18.95 0.01 -12.07
N LEU A 78 -18.75 -1.09 -11.34
CA LEU A 78 -19.60 -1.51 -10.22
C LEU A 78 -19.37 -0.68 -8.95
N LYS A 79 -18.15 -0.14 -8.77
CA LYS A 79 -17.81 0.68 -7.62
C LYS A 79 -18.71 1.91 -7.51
N GLY A 80 -19.38 2.06 -6.38
CA GLY A 80 -20.30 3.16 -6.11
C GLY A 80 -21.70 3.02 -6.74
N ARG A 81 -21.95 1.95 -7.51
CA ARG A 81 -23.29 1.65 -8.08
C ARG A 81 -24.03 0.54 -7.34
N LEU A 82 -23.36 -0.18 -6.47
CA LEU A 82 -23.94 -1.19 -5.61
C LEU A 82 -23.98 -0.71 -4.17
N SER A 83 -24.95 -1.20 -3.40
CA SER A 83 -25.12 -0.91 -1.97
C SER A 83 -24.24 -1.80 -1.08
N VAL A 84 -23.56 -2.80 -1.66
CA VAL A 84 -22.60 -3.67 -0.98
C VAL A 84 -21.19 -3.29 -1.34
N PRO A 85 -20.20 -3.58 -0.48
CA PRO A 85 -18.80 -3.35 -0.78
C PRO A 85 -18.36 -4.07 -2.05
N VAL A 86 -17.64 -3.34 -2.93
CA VAL A 86 -17.01 -3.92 -4.12
C VAL A 86 -15.51 -3.96 -3.90
N VAL A 87 -14.97 -5.16 -3.77
CA VAL A 87 -13.54 -5.42 -3.66
C VAL A 87 -12.96 -5.53 -5.06
N ILE A 88 -11.93 -4.74 -5.30
CA ILE A 88 -11.28 -4.68 -6.61
C ILE A 88 -10.07 -5.62 -6.60
N ALA A 89 -10.15 -6.69 -7.38
CA ALA A 89 -8.95 -7.50 -7.64
C ALA A 89 -7.94 -6.65 -8.45
N LYS A 90 -6.78 -6.41 -7.85
CA LYS A 90 -5.69 -5.64 -8.44
C LYS A 90 -4.55 -6.58 -8.80
N PHE A 91 -4.01 -6.43 -9.98
CA PHE A 91 -2.74 -7.08 -10.32
C PHE A 91 -1.59 -6.29 -9.69
N SER A 92 -0.56 -7.00 -9.27
CA SER A 92 0.67 -6.42 -8.71
C SER A 92 1.67 -6.07 -9.80
N GLY A 93 2.72 -5.32 -9.47
CA GLY A 93 3.86 -5.13 -10.38
C GLY A 93 4.51 -6.45 -10.79
N PHE A 94 4.47 -7.44 -9.92
CA PHE A 94 4.92 -8.80 -10.18
C PHE A 94 4.09 -9.51 -11.27
N ASP A 95 2.78 -9.37 -11.24
CA ASP A 95 1.90 -9.93 -12.28
C ASP A 95 2.20 -9.32 -13.64
N VAL A 96 2.43 -8.00 -13.67
CA VAL A 96 2.84 -7.30 -14.88
C VAL A 96 4.16 -7.85 -15.41
N MET A 97 5.15 -8.03 -14.54
CA MET A 97 6.45 -8.61 -14.93
C MET A 97 6.32 -10.02 -15.49
N GLN A 98 5.56 -10.88 -14.83
CA GLN A 98 5.29 -12.23 -15.33
C GLN A 98 4.58 -12.22 -16.68
N ALA A 99 3.60 -11.33 -16.85
CA ALA A 99 2.88 -11.20 -18.11
C ALA A 99 3.79 -10.69 -19.23
N LEU A 100 4.64 -9.70 -18.94
CA LEU A 100 5.63 -9.20 -19.90
C LEU A 100 6.67 -10.27 -20.27
N ALA A 101 7.16 -11.04 -19.31
CA ALA A 101 8.08 -12.16 -19.57
C ALA A 101 7.44 -13.24 -20.46
N ARG A 102 6.14 -13.53 -20.26
CA ARG A 102 5.39 -14.44 -21.15
C ARG A 102 5.20 -13.83 -22.54
N ALA A 103 4.85 -12.55 -22.63
CA ALA A 103 4.67 -11.83 -23.89
C ALA A 103 5.96 -11.76 -24.72
N ARG A 104 7.12 -11.60 -24.05
CA ARG A 104 8.43 -11.57 -24.71
C ARG A 104 8.79 -12.86 -25.45
N ARG A 105 8.25 -14.01 -25.02
CA ARG A 105 8.44 -15.28 -25.75
C ARG A 105 7.75 -15.27 -27.12
N VAL A 106 6.81 -14.36 -27.31
CA VAL A 106 6.04 -14.22 -28.57
C VAL A 106 6.61 -13.09 -29.44
N SER A 107 7.02 -11.97 -28.82
CA SER A 107 7.50 -10.79 -29.53
C SER A 107 8.39 -9.93 -28.63
N ASP A 108 9.47 -9.37 -29.20
CA ASP A 108 10.33 -8.40 -28.49
C ASP A 108 9.63 -7.06 -28.25
N ARG A 109 8.67 -6.69 -29.11
CA ARG A 109 7.82 -5.51 -28.95
C ARG A 109 6.47 -5.93 -28.36
N ILE A 110 6.13 -5.38 -27.21
CA ILE A 110 4.97 -5.77 -26.42
C ILE A 110 4.03 -4.57 -26.26
N GLY A 111 2.72 -4.80 -26.42
CA GLY A 111 1.69 -3.85 -26.04
C GLY A 111 1.18 -4.14 -24.64
N ILE A 112 0.94 -3.11 -23.83
CA ILE A 112 0.17 -3.21 -22.59
C ILE A 112 -1.02 -2.25 -22.66
N VAL A 113 -2.22 -2.75 -22.39
CA VAL A 113 -3.46 -1.97 -22.47
C VAL A 113 -4.16 -2.04 -21.13
N THR A 114 -4.34 -0.88 -20.48
CA THR A 114 -4.89 -0.76 -19.13
C THR A 114 -6.12 0.14 -19.10
N TYR A 115 -7.02 -0.08 -18.14
CA TYR A 115 -8.24 0.72 -17.99
C TYR A 115 -7.92 2.05 -17.31
N GLN A 116 -8.20 3.17 -17.98
CA GLN A 116 -8.11 4.58 -17.55
C GLN A 116 -6.74 5.06 -17.05
N GLU A 117 -5.99 4.24 -16.33
CA GLU A 117 -4.73 4.64 -15.69
C GLU A 117 -3.52 4.00 -16.36
N ARG A 118 -2.45 4.76 -16.49
CA ARG A 118 -1.14 4.25 -16.91
C ARG A 118 -0.41 3.66 -15.70
N LEU A 119 0.37 2.62 -15.95
CA LEU A 119 1.30 2.07 -14.96
C LEU A 119 2.52 2.99 -14.90
N ALA A 120 2.63 3.79 -13.84
CA ALA A 120 3.68 4.79 -13.69
C ALA A 120 5.09 4.17 -13.66
N GLU A 121 5.22 3.00 -13.03
CA GLU A 121 6.50 2.30 -12.85
C GLU A 121 6.95 1.53 -14.11
N LEU A 122 6.08 1.41 -15.11
CA LEU A 122 6.36 0.60 -16.30
C LEU A 122 7.49 1.20 -17.17
N ALA A 123 7.62 2.52 -17.22
CA ALA A 123 8.66 3.19 -18.01
C ALA A 123 10.06 2.91 -17.43
N GLU A 124 10.21 2.99 -16.11
CA GLU A 124 11.45 2.69 -15.41
C GLU A 124 11.78 1.20 -15.53
N PHE A 125 10.77 0.34 -15.36
CA PHE A 125 10.91 -1.09 -15.56
C PHE A 125 11.36 -1.44 -16.97
N SER A 126 10.73 -0.86 -17.99
CA SER A 126 11.09 -1.10 -19.41
C SER A 126 12.52 -0.70 -19.71
N ALA A 127 12.97 0.44 -19.18
CA ALA A 127 14.34 0.91 -19.33
C ALA A 127 15.34 -0.03 -18.62
N THR A 128 15.01 -0.50 -17.43
CA THR A 128 15.89 -1.35 -16.61
C THR A 128 16.08 -2.75 -17.22
N PHE A 129 15.00 -3.33 -17.74
CA PHE A 129 15.00 -4.73 -18.23
C PHE A 129 15.09 -4.84 -19.75
N GLY A 130 15.24 -3.73 -20.47
CA GLY A 130 15.36 -3.72 -21.94
C GLY A 130 14.12 -4.22 -22.66
N PHE A 131 12.92 -3.98 -22.11
CA PHE A 131 11.67 -4.28 -22.79
C PHE A 131 11.24 -3.11 -23.68
N ASP A 132 10.88 -3.39 -24.93
CA ASP A 132 10.18 -2.42 -25.79
C ASP A 132 8.66 -2.55 -25.55
N VAL A 133 8.12 -1.74 -24.62
CA VAL A 133 6.72 -1.80 -24.20
C VAL A 133 5.97 -0.55 -24.62
N ALA A 134 4.97 -0.72 -25.48
CA ALA A 134 4.03 0.34 -25.86
C ALA A 134 2.81 0.32 -24.93
N GLN A 135 2.69 1.31 -24.06
CA GLN A 135 1.54 1.44 -23.15
C GLN A 135 0.41 2.27 -23.76
N ARG A 136 -0.82 1.76 -23.64
CA ARG A 136 -2.07 2.42 -24.00
C ARG A 136 -3.08 2.29 -22.88
N THR A 137 -4.02 3.23 -22.84
CA THR A 137 -5.17 3.20 -21.92
C THR A 137 -6.47 3.23 -22.71
N TYR A 138 -7.52 2.68 -22.14
CA TYR A 138 -8.86 2.71 -22.74
C TYR A 138 -9.91 3.09 -21.69
N ALA A 139 -11.03 3.63 -22.15
CA ALA A 139 -12.19 3.96 -21.32
C ALA A 139 -13.45 3.16 -21.70
N THR A 140 -13.60 2.78 -22.96
CA THR A 140 -14.72 1.99 -23.48
C THR A 140 -14.18 0.77 -24.25
N GLU A 141 -15.04 -0.21 -24.54
CA GLU A 141 -14.66 -1.37 -25.34
C GLU A 141 -14.25 -0.99 -26.75
N GLU A 142 -14.96 -0.02 -27.37
CA GLU A 142 -14.61 0.48 -28.69
C GLU A 142 -13.23 1.14 -28.70
N ASP A 143 -12.92 1.91 -27.66
CA ASP A 143 -11.60 2.51 -27.48
C ASP A 143 -10.52 1.43 -27.30
N ALA A 144 -10.78 0.40 -26.47
CA ALA A 144 -9.86 -0.73 -26.32
C ALA A 144 -9.58 -1.40 -27.66
N ARG A 145 -10.61 -1.64 -28.46
CA ARG A 145 -10.51 -2.24 -29.80
C ARG A 145 -9.69 -1.36 -30.76
N ALA A 146 -9.88 -0.04 -30.71
CA ALA A 146 -9.09 0.92 -31.49
C ALA A 146 -7.62 0.89 -31.08
N GLN A 147 -7.31 0.96 -29.77
CA GLN A 147 -5.93 0.91 -29.25
C GLN A 147 -5.21 -0.39 -29.64
N ILE A 148 -5.93 -1.52 -29.60
CA ILE A 148 -5.37 -2.84 -30.00
C ILE A 148 -5.05 -2.84 -31.51
N ASN A 149 -5.93 -2.32 -32.35
CA ASN A 149 -5.70 -2.23 -33.78
C ASN A 149 -4.53 -1.30 -34.15
N ASP A 150 -4.37 -0.19 -33.43
CA ASP A 150 -3.23 0.72 -33.59
C ASP A 150 -1.91 0.02 -33.21
N LEU A 151 -1.90 -0.74 -32.09
CA LEU A 151 -0.74 -1.52 -31.68
C LEU A 151 -0.41 -2.61 -32.72
N LYS A 152 -1.42 -3.27 -33.28
CA LYS A 152 -1.26 -4.24 -34.38
C LYS A 152 -0.64 -3.58 -35.61
N ALA A 153 -1.14 -2.41 -36.03
CA ALA A 153 -0.60 -1.65 -37.16
C ALA A 153 0.87 -1.22 -36.92
N ALA A 154 1.24 -0.97 -35.63
CA ALA A 154 2.63 -0.71 -35.25
C ALA A 154 3.53 -1.97 -35.21
N GLY A 155 3.02 -3.14 -35.59
CA GLY A 155 3.77 -4.38 -35.67
C GLY A 155 3.91 -5.16 -34.37
N ILE A 156 3.13 -4.82 -33.33
CA ILE A 156 3.09 -5.55 -32.06
C ILE A 156 2.30 -6.84 -32.26
N LYS A 157 2.81 -7.95 -31.71
CA LYS A 157 2.21 -9.29 -31.84
C LYS A 157 1.66 -9.83 -30.52
N ALA A 158 2.10 -9.29 -29.39
CA ALA A 158 1.65 -9.70 -28.06
C ALA A 158 1.11 -8.49 -27.28
N ILE A 159 -0.06 -8.65 -26.68
CA ILE A 159 -0.72 -7.61 -25.87
C ILE A 159 -1.00 -8.15 -24.48
N VAL A 160 -0.52 -7.43 -23.47
CA VAL A 160 -0.76 -7.72 -22.05
C VAL A 160 -1.96 -6.90 -21.58
N GLY A 161 -2.88 -7.55 -20.86
CA GLY A 161 -4.04 -6.86 -20.27
C GLY A 161 -4.96 -7.75 -19.44
N ALA A 162 -6.06 -7.18 -19.01
CA ALA A 162 -7.16 -7.89 -18.35
C ALA A 162 -7.99 -8.70 -19.36
N GLY A 163 -8.99 -9.46 -18.90
CA GLY A 163 -9.79 -10.37 -19.72
C GLY A 163 -10.31 -9.75 -21.01
N LEU A 164 -11.02 -8.63 -20.95
CA LEU A 164 -11.53 -7.93 -22.15
C LEU A 164 -10.42 -7.63 -23.16
N VAL A 165 -9.27 -7.13 -22.68
CA VAL A 165 -8.14 -6.78 -23.55
C VAL A 165 -7.54 -8.02 -24.21
N THR A 166 -7.42 -9.12 -23.48
CA THR A 166 -6.89 -10.37 -24.04
C THR A 166 -7.81 -10.96 -25.09
N ASP A 167 -9.12 -10.92 -24.86
CA ASP A 167 -10.11 -11.43 -25.83
C ASP A 167 -10.12 -10.59 -27.11
N LEU A 168 -10.13 -9.25 -26.98
CA LEU A 168 -10.05 -8.34 -28.13
C LEU A 168 -8.72 -8.47 -28.90
N ALA A 169 -7.62 -8.75 -28.20
CA ALA A 169 -6.34 -8.99 -28.86
C ALA A 169 -6.38 -10.28 -29.69
N GLU A 170 -7.00 -11.35 -29.17
CA GLU A 170 -7.16 -12.62 -29.88
C GLU A 170 -8.13 -12.48 -31.08
N GLU A 171 -9.23 -11.76 -30.91
CA GLU A 171 -10.13 -11.42 -32.03
C GLU A 171 -9.40 -10.66 -33.14
N ALA A 172 -8.46 -9.79 -32.77
CA ALA A 172 -7.63 -9.06 -33.71
C ALA A 172 -6.50 -9.92 -34.32
N GLY A 173 -6.36 -11.20 -33.93
CA GLY A 173 -5.32 -12.12 -34.38
C GLY A 173 -3.94 -11.85 -33.75
N LEU A 174 -3.91 -11.26 -32.57
CA LEU A 174 -2.71 -11.05 -31.74
C LEU A 174 -2.71 -12.06 -30.57
N THR A 175 -1.55 -12.23 -29.93
CA THR A 175 -1.47 -13.04 -28.72
C THR A 175 -1.88 -12.20 -27.51
N GLY A 176 -3.01 -12.53 -26.89
CA GLY A 176 -3.46 -11.95 -25.63
C GLY A 176 -2.76 -12.60 -24.45
N VAL A 177 -2.06 -11.82 -23.63
CA VAL A 177 -1.39 -12.29 -22.41
C VAL A 177 -2.09 -11.72 -21.19
N PHE A 178 -2.71 -12.60 -20.43
CA PHE A 178 -3.50 -12.24 -19.26
C PHE A 178 -2.61 -11.78 -18.10
N VAL A 179 -2.96 -10.64 -17.48
CA VAL A 179 -2.10 -9.97 -16.48
C VAL A 179 -2.29 -10.52 -15.06
N TYR A 180 -3.46 -11.02 -14.68
CA TYR A 180 -3.71 -11.49 -13.32
C TYR A 180 -3.07 -12.86 -13.05
N SER A 181 -2.57 -13.04 -11.84
CA SER A 181 -2.13 -14.32 -11.29
C SER A 181 -3.13 -14.87 -10.29
N ALA A 182 -2.99 -16.15 -9.97
CA ALA A 182 -3.76 -16.77 -8.88
C ALA A 182 -3.49 -16.09 -7.52
N ALA A 183 -2.28 -15.58 -7.29
CA ALA A 183 -1.93 -14.88 -6.05
C ALA A 183 -2.71 -13.57 -5.91
N SER A 184 -2.80 -12.76 -6.97
CA SER A 184 -3.58 -11.51 -6.95
C SER A 184 -5.06 -11.76 -6.70
N ILE A 185 -5.59 -12.85 -7.24
CA ILE A 185 -6.99 -13.21 -7.02
C ILE A 185 -7.20 -13.71 -5.59
N ARG A 186 -6.29 -14.53 -5.03
CA ARG A 186 -6.37 -14.91 -3.61
C ARG A 186 -6.38 -13.70 -2.70
N HIS A 187 -5.53 -12.71 -2.93
CA HIS A 187 -5.57 -11.47 -2.15
C HIS A 187 -6.94 -10.78 -2.24
N ALA A 188 -7.56 -10.74 -3.42
CA ALA A 188 -8.90 -10.17 -3.55
C ALA A 188 -9.95 -10.98 -2.79
N PHE A 189 -9.83 -12.31 -2.73
CA PHE A 189 -10.70 -13.14 -1.91
C PHE A 189 -10.48 -12.92 -0.42
N ASP A 190 -9.23 -12.80 0.03
CA ASP A 190 -8.90 -12.49 1.43
C ASP A 190 -9.47 -11.13 1.84
N ASP A 191 -9.27 -10.10 1.01
CA ASP A 191 -9.84 -8.76 1.22
C ASP A 191 -11.39 -8.79 1.24
N ALA A 192 -12.00 -9.59 0.36
CA ALA A 192 -13.45 -9.72 0.28
C ALA A 192 -14.03 -10.46 1.48
N LEU A 193 -13.35 -11.49 1.97
CA LEU A 193 -13.71 -12.17 3.22
C LEU A 193 -13.68 -11.22 4.41
N GLU A 194 -12.64 -10.41 4.49
CA GLU A 194 -12.51 -9.40 5.54
C GLU A 194 -13.63 -8.37 5.45
N MET A 195 -13.89 -7.86 4.25
CA MET A 195 -14.96 -6.89 4.00
C MET A 195 -16.35 -7.47 4.23
N ALA A 196 -16.62 -8.70 3.79
CA ALA A 196 -17.89 -9.37 3.98
C ALA A 196 -18.17 -9.64 5.48
N ARG A 197 -17.15 -10.03 6.24
CA ARG A 197 -17.25 -10.18 7.69
C ARG A 197 -17.56 -8.84 8.39
N LEU A 198 -16.94 -7.74 7.94
CA LEU A 198 -17.26 -6.40 8.46
C LEU A 198 -18.72 -6.02 8.16
N THR A 199 -19.21 -6.28 6.95
CA THR A 199 -20.61 -6.04 6.56
C THR A 199 -21.59 -6.87 7.38
N GLN A 200 -21.29 -8.14 7.66
CA GLN A 200 -22.07 -8.99 8.55
C GLN A 200 -22.11 -8.45 9.97
N LEU A 201 -20.98 -8.01 10.49
CA LEU A 201 -20.90 -7.42 11.83
C LEU A 201 -21.72 -6.14 11.95
N GLU A 202 -21.77 -5.32 10.89
CA GLU A 202 -22.61 -4.12 10.85
C GLU A 202 -24.11 -4.46 10.82
N SER A 203 -24.52 -5.48 10.03
CA SER A 203 -25.92 -5.90 9.94
C SER A 203 -26.40 -6.61 11.23
N ASN A 204 -25.53 -7.35 11.92
CA ASN A 204 -25.83 -8.01 13.17
C ASN A 204 -25.81 -7.05 14.38
N ARG A 205 -25.09 -5.89 14.30
CA ARG A 205 -25.15 -4.82 15.31
C ARG A 205 -26.54 -4.18 15.44
N GLY A 206 -27.35 -4.23 14.39
CA GLY A 206 -28.75 -3.81 14.44
C GLY A 206 -29.65 -4.79 15.20
N ARG A 207 -29.25 -6.03 15.40
CA ARG A 207 -30.05 -7.11 16.02
C ARG A 207 -29.60 -7.60 17.39
N ALA A 208 -28.37 -7.36 17.81
CA ALA A 208 -27.90 -7.82 19.12
C ALA A 208 -26.94 -6.80 19.74
N ARG A 209 -27.40 -6.11 20.80
CA ARG A 209 -26.52 -5.49 21.78
C ARG A 209 -25.79 -6.61 22.54
N GLY A 210 -24.58 -6.89 22.16
CA GLY A 210 -23.64 -7.73 22.92
C GLY A 210 -23.24 -9.01 22.21
N ALA A 211 -22.07 -9.01 21.72
CA ALA A 211 -21.06 -10.02 21.52
C ALA A 211 -20.49 -10.08 20.08
N VAL A 212 -19.17 -10.01 20.05
CA VAL A 212 -18.21 -10.52 19.07
C VAL A 212 -17.86 -9.60 17.90
N VAL A 213 -16.98 -8.66 18.18
CA VAL A 213 -15.99 -8.08 17.24
C VAL A 213 -14.66 -8.71 17.62
N THR A 214 -14.11 -9.67 16.90
CA THR A 214 -12.91 -10.26 17.47
C THR A 214 -11.78 -10.68 16.54
N ASP A 215 -11.93 -10.90 15.27
CA ASP A 215 -10.79 -11.47 14.53
C ASP A 215 -10.12 -10.55 13.49
N THR A 216 -10.84 -9.61 12.92
CA THR A 216 -10.32 -8.70 11.90
C THR A 216 -9.57 -7.47 12.44
N LEU A 217 -9.79 -7.14 13.72
CA LEU A 217 -9.12 -6.02 14.39
C LEU A 217 -8.05 -6.49 15.38
N ARG A 218 -7.43 -7.66 15.12
CA ARG A 218 -6.33 -8.17 15.94
C ARG A 218 -4.98 -7.80 15.35
N ALA A 219 -4.06 -7.43 16.24
CA ALA A 219 -2.66 -7.30 15.86
C ALA A 219 -2.13 -8.67 15.38
N LYS A 220 -1.71 -8.74 14.13
CA LYS A 220 -1.19 -9.97 13.48
C LYS A 220 0.26 -10.25 13.91
N HIS A 221 1.03 -9.19 14.18
CA HIS A 221 2.46 -9.25 14.45
C HIS A 221 2.78 -8.98 15.93
N GLY A 222 3.79 -9.67 16.45
CA GLY A 222 4.27 -9.54 17.81
C GLY A 222 5.76 -9.21 17.90
N LEU A 223 6.31 -9.30 19.10
CA LEU A 223 7.71 -9.00 19.36
C LEU A 223 8.67 -9.86 18.53
N ASN A 224 8.32 -11.13 18.29
CA ASN A 224 9.12 -12.08 17.50
C ASN A 224 9.17 -11.73 16.00
N ASP A 225 8.25 -10.90 15.51
CA ASP A 225 8.24 -10.44 14.12
C ASP A 225 9.18 -9.25 13.90
N LEU A 226 9.66 -8.61 14.99
CA LEU A 226 10.69 -7.57 14.96
C LEU A 226 12.06 -8.21 14.79
N ARG A 227 12.39 -8.58 13.55
CA ARG A 227 13.63 -9.29 13.20
C ARG A 227 14.83 -8.36 13.21
N GLY A 228 16.00 -8.96 13.49
CA GLY A 228 17.30 -8.32 13.61
C GLY A 228 17.94 -8.66 14.95
N GLU A 229 19.24 -8.87 14.96
CA GLU A 229 20.05 -9.24 16.13
C GLU A 229 20.97 -8.11 16.58
N SER A 230 20.96 -6.99 15.88
CA SER A 230 21.74 -5.82 16.23
C SER A 230 21.35 -5.25 17.61
N GLU A 231 22.29 -4.65 18.31
CA GLU A 231 22.08 -3.99 19.61
C GLU A 231 20.96 -2.94 19.53
N ALA A 232 20.85 -2.24 18.41
CA ALA A 232 19.78 -1.26 18.17
C ALA A 232 18.39 -1.92 18.16
N MET A 233 18.27 -3.12 17.56
CA MET A 233 17.00 -3.86 17.54
C MET A 233 16.69 -4.50 18.90
N GLU A 234 17.70 -4.92 19.65
CA GLU A 234 17.50 -5.42 21.01
C GLU A 234 17.01 -4.30 21.95
N THR A 235 17.63 -3.13 21.90
CA THR A 235 17.18 -1.93 22.64
C THR A 235 15.76 -1.54 22.25
N LEU A 236 15.42 -1.64 20.96
CA LEU A 236 14.07 -1.40 20.47
C LEU A 236 13.07 -2.38 21.10
N ARG A 237 13.36 -3.70 21.09
CA ARG A 237 12.48 -4.73 21.69
C ARG A 237 12.27 -4.49 23.20
N GLN A 238 13.31 -4.15 23.91
CA GLN A 238 13.21 -3.81 25.35
C GLN A 238 12.31 -2.59 25.57
N SER A 239 12.45 -1.57 24.73
CA SER A 239 11.59 -0.38 24.78
C SER A 239 10.14 -0.71 24.43
N VAL A 240 9.89 -1.59 23.46
CA VAL A 240 8.55 -2.09 23.12
C VAL A 240 7.88 -2.75 24.32
N VAL A 241 8.58 -3.67 25.01
CA VAL A 241 8.06 -4.36 26.21
C VAL A 241 7.80 -3.39 27.35
N LEU A 242 8.70 -2.42 27.55
CA LEU A 242 8.52 -1.39 28.59
C LEU A 242 7.31 -0.50 28.31
N TYR A 243 7.20 0.01 27.07
CA TYR A 243 6.12 0.91 26.69
C TYR A 243 4.77 0.20 26.59
N ALA A 244 4.76 -1.09 26.27
CA ALA A 244 3.54 -1.90 26.26
C ALA A 244 2.81 -1.89 27.61
N LYS A 245 3.55 -1.86 28.73
CA LYS A 245 2.99 -1.85 30.10
C LYS A 245 2.32 -0.52 30.48
N SER A 246 2.65 0.57 29.77
CA SER A 246 2.09 1.89 30.06
C SER A 246 0.80 2.14 29.26
N PRO A 247 -0.22 2.80 29.82
CA PRO A 247 -1.39 3.26 29.07
C PRO A 247 -1.12 4.54 28.25
N ALA A 248 0.05 5.16 28.38
CA ALA A 248 0.40 6.41 27.75
C ALA A 248 0.44 6.28 26.21
N THR A 249 0.31 7.42 25.54
CA THR A 249 0.48 7.55 24.11
C THR A 249 1.93 7.27 23.70
N VAL A 250 2.11 6.63 22.56
CA VAL A 250 3.44 6.33 22.00
C VAL A 250 3.56 6.97 20.63
N LEU A 251 4.63 7.72 20.42
CA LEU A 251 5.02 8.26 19.12
C LEU A 251 6.20 7.44 18.58
N ILE A 252 5.99 6.80 17.44
CA ILE A 252 6.99 6.01 16.72
C ILE A 252 7.55 6.86 15.57
N GLN A 253 8.83 7.19 15.65
CA GLN A 253 9.53 7.94 14.60
C GLN A 253 10.46 7.01 13.82
N GLY A 254 10.53 7.19 12.50
CA GLY A 254 11.44 6.42 11.66
C GLY A 254 11.11 6.57 10.19
N GLU A 255 12.10 6.35 9.36
CA GLU A 255 11.96 6.46 7.91
C GLU A 255 10.90 5.51 7.35
N THR A 256 10.43 5.81 6.14
CA THR A 256 9.50 4.94 5.43
C THR A 256 10.12 3.56 5.22
N GLY A 257 9.34 2.50 5.44
CA GLY A 257 9.81 1.12 5.25
C GLY A 257 10.60 0.51 6.41
N CYS A 258 10.81 1.22 7.55
CA CYS A 258 11.52 0.70 8.72
C CYS A 258 10.72 -0.32 9.54
N GLY A 259 9.38 -0.41 9.35
CA GLY A 259 8.54 -1.33 10.11
C GLY A 259 7.77 -0.69 11.27
N LYS A 260 7.41 0.59 11.20
CA LYS A 260 6.68 1.33 12.24
C LYS A 260 5.39 0.63 12.67
N GLU A 261 4.64 0.09 11.72
CA GLU A 261 3.39 -0.63 11.99
C GLU A 261 3.63 -1.94 12.75
N LEU A 262 4.67 -2.71 12.39
CA LEU A 262 5.04 -3.94 13.12
C LEU A 262 5.34 -3.64 14.60
N VAL A 263 6.04 -2.55 14.86
CA VAL A 263 6.34 -2.09 16.23
C VAL A 263 5.06 -1.69 16.97
N ALA A 264 4.13 -0.98 16.31
CA ALA A 264 2.85 -0.60 16.92
C ALA A 264 2.01 -1.84 17.29
N GLN A 265 1.95 -2.83 16.39
CA GLN A 265 1.27 -4.10 16.65
C GLN A 265 1.94 -4.88 17.80
N ALA A 266 3.28 -4.92 17.85
CA ALA A 266 4.03 -5.56 18.94
C ALA A 266 3.74 -4.87 20.29
N ILE A 267 3.74 -3.52 20.37
CA ILE A 267 3.37 -2.78 21.57
C ILE A 267 1.95 -3.14 22.02
N HIS A 268 1.00 -3.27 21.11
CA HIS A 268 -0.35 -3.67 21.45
C HIS A 268 -0.39 -5.09 21.99
N ARG A 269 0.27 -6.06 21.33
CA ARG A 269 0.26 -7.47 21.74
C ARG A 269 0.90 -7.70 23.10
N GLU A 270 1.98 -7.00 23.42
CA GLU A 270 2.66 -7.08 24.73
C GLU A 270 1.92 -6.27 25.81
N SER A 271 0.87 -5.53 25.48
CA SER A 271 0.15 -4.70 26.45
C SER A 271 -0.96 -5.48 27.16
N PRO A 272 -1.33 -5.06 28.41
CA PRO A 272 -2.51 -5.60 29.09
C PRO A 272 -3.81 -5.43 28.28
N ARG A 273 -3.81 -4.53 27.30
CA ARG A 273 -4.94 -4.31 26.39
C ARG A 273 -5.11 -5.38 25.33
N SER A 274 -4.13 -6.28 25.16
CA SER A 274 -4.25 -7.47 24.30
C SER A 274 -4.87 -8.66 25.02
N LEU A 275 -4.90 -8.65 26.35
CA LEU A 275 -5.41 -9.74 27.17
C LEU A 275 -6.94 -9.71 27.22
N GLY A 276 -7.57 -10.78 26.75
CA GLY A 276 -9.02 -10.98 26.77
C GLY A 276 -9.68 -10.92 25.40
N THR A 277 -10.91 -11.45 25.31
CA THR A 277 -11.74 -11.41 24.11
C THR A 277 -12.21 -9.98 23.85
N ASN A 278 -11.98 -9.40 22.69
CA ASN A 278 -12.42 -8.06 22.27
C ASN A 278 -11.50 -6.87 22.64
N ARG A 279 -10.24 -6.96 22.28
CA ARG A 279 -9.31 -5.83 22.39
C ARG A 279 -8.76 -5.46 20.99
N PRO A 280 -9.46 -4.57 20.26
CA PRO A 280 -9.14 -4.29 18.87
C PRO A 280 -7.82 -3.52 18.74
N PHE A 281 -7.08 -3.84 17.67
CA PHE A 281 -6.03 -3.00 17.12
C PHE A 281 -6.52 -2.43 15.79
N VAL A 282 -6.81 -1.14 15.75
CA VAL A 282 -7.33 -0.46 14.57
C VAL A 282 -6.24 0.41 14.00
N ALA A 283 -5.90 0.25 12.73
CA ALA A 283 -4.89 1.04 12.05
C ALA A 283 -5.51 1.94 10.98
N VAL A 284 -5.00 3.16 10.87
CA VAL A 284 -5.38 4.10 9.81
C VAL A 284 -4.16 4.90 9.38
N ASN A 285 -4.01 5.08 8.06
CA ASN A 285 -2.98 5.94 7.50
C ASN A 285 -3.57 7.31 7.20
N CYS A 286 -3.07 8.35 7.91
CA CYS A 286 -3.58 9.71 7.83
C CYS A 286 -3.22 10.43 6.51
N GLY A 287 -2.18 9.97 5.80
CA GLY A 287 -1.76 10.54 4.52
C GLY A 287 -2.39 9.89 3.30
N ALA A 288 -3.02 8.71 3.46
CA ALA A 288 -3.55 7.93 2.33
C ALA A 288 -5.01 8.27 1.96
N ILE A 289 -5.70 9.06 2.79
CA ILE A 289 -7.15 9.30 2.71
C ILE A 289 -7.41 10.81 2.57
N ALA A 290 -8.34 11.19 1.69
CA ALA A 290 -8.75 12.58 1.57
C ALA A 290 -9.32 13.12 2.90
N GLU A 291 -9.07 14.41 3.22
CA GLU A 291 -9.40 15.03 4.50
C GLU A 291 -10.84 14.77 4.99
N SER A 292 -11.83 14.98 4.13
CA SER A 292 -13.25 14.79 4.47
C SER A 292 -13.62 13.34 4.77
N LEU A 293 -12.96 12.38 4.08
CA LEU A 293 -13.13 10.97 4.34
C LEU A 293 -12.41 10.56 5.63
N LEU A 294 -11.19 11.07 5.86
CA LEU A 294 -10.44 10.80 7.09
C LEU A 294 -11.20 11.29 8.33
N GLU A 295 -11.85 12.46 8.23
CA GLU A 295 -12.70 12.98 9.30
C GLU A 295 -13.85 12.03 9.62
N SER A 296 -14.60 11.63 8.57
CA SER A 296 -15.72 10.71 8.69
C SER A 296 -15.31 9.32 9.20
N GLU A 297 -14.16 8.81 8.74
CA GLU A 297 -13.64 7.52 9.22
C GLU A 297 -13.20 7.58 10.69
N LEU A 298 -12.43 8.60 11.09
CA LEU A 298 -11.93 8.71 12.45
C LEU A 298 -13.05 8.91 13.47
N PHE A 299 -13.92 9.89 13.23
CA PHE A 299 -14.90 10.36 14.20
C PHE A 299 -16.31 9.82 13.98
N GLY A 300 -16.58 9.21 12.81
CA GLY A 300 -17.92 8.80 12.41
C GLY A 300 -18.77 9.96 11.92
N HIS A 301 -19.96 9.68 11.42
CA HIS A 301 -20.92 10.70 11.00
C HIS A 301 -22.36 10.28 11.36
N GLU A 302 -23.20 11.27 11.59
CA GLU A 302 -24.65 11.09 11.72
C GLU A 302 -25.30 11.08 10.32
N GLU A 303 -26.53 10.59 10.24
CA GLU A 303 -27.32 10.59 9.01
C GLU A 303 -27.50 12.02 8.50
N GLY A 304 -27.22 12.25 7.20
CA GLY A 304 -27.39 13.57 6.59
C GLY A 304 -26.26 14.58 6.87
N ALA A 305 -25.16 14.17 7.51
CA ALA A 305 -24.05 15.06 7.84
C ALA A 305 -23.40 15.72 6.59
N PHE A 306 -23.45 15.05 5.44
CA PHE A 306 -22.99 15.57 4.14
C PHE A 306 -23.70 14.86 2.97
N THR A 307 -23.59 15.42 1.77
CA THR A 307 -24.17 14.83 0.54
C THR A 307 -23.50 13.47 0.24
N GLY A 308 -24.24 12.37 0.45
CA GLY A 308 -23.73 11.00 0.32
C GLY A 308 -23.52 10.27 1.65
N ALA A 309 -23.83 10.91 2.79
CA ALA A 309 -23.82 10.22 4.08
C ALA A 309 -24.78 9.03 4.08
N ARG A 310 -24.32 7.88 4.64
CA ARG A 310 -25.13 6.67 4.73
C ARG A 310 -26.40 6.91 5.56
N ARG A 311 -27.52 6.29 5.14
CA ARG A 311 -28.74 6.23 5.97
C ARG A 311 -28.41 5.45 7.26
N GLY A 312 -28.67 6.07 8.42
CA GLY A 312 -28.36 5.50 9.73
C GLY A 312 -26.99 5.91 10.32
N GLY A 313 -26.22 6.77 9.64
CA GLY A 313 -24.92 7.23 10.10
C GLY A 313 -23.82 6.15 10.04
N HIS A 314 -22.61 6.47 10.53
CA HIS A 314 -21.47 5.54 10.61
C HIS A 314 -20.68 5.76 11.89
N ALA A 315 -20.34 4.65 12.58
CA ALA A 315 -19.49 4.69 13.76
C ALA A 315 -18.03 4.84 13.34
N GLY A 316 -17.30 5.80 13.94
CA GLY A 316 -15.91 6.07 13.61
C GLY A 316 -14.92 5.08 14.20
N LEU A 317 -13.65 5.17 13.74
CA LEU A 317 -12.56 4.31 14.19
C LEU A 317 -12.25 4.46 15.70
N PHE A 318 -12.52 5.62 16.30
CA PHE A 318 -12.43 5.78 17.75
C PHE A 318 -13.45 4.90 18.51
N GLU A 319 -14.67 4.81 17.99
CA GLU A 319 -15.68 3.91 18.54
C GLU A 319 -15.29 2.44 18.30
N ALA A 320 -14.80 2.10 17.12
CA ALA A 320 -14.34 0.76 16.75
C ALA A 320 -13.14 0.30 17.58
N ALA A 321 -12.21 1.22 17.92
CA ALA A 321 -11.02 0.95 18.73
C ALA A 321 -11.31 0.96 20.24
N ASN A 322 -12.55 1.14 20.67
CA ASN A 322 -12.89 1.28 22.08
C ASN A 322 -12.41 0.08 22.92
N ARG A 323 -11.74 0.36 24.03
CA ARG A 323 -11.04 -0.58 24.93
C ARG A 323 -9.79 -1.24 24.33
N GLY A 324 -9.43 -0.89 23.10
CA GLY A 324 -8.26 -1.38 22.35
C GLY A 324 -7.22 -0.30 22.10
N THR A 325 -6.63 -0.35 20.92
CA THR A 325 -5.59 0.57 20.45
C THR A 325 -5.96 1.09 19.07
N LEU A 326 -5.86 2.40 18.88
CA LEU A 326 -5.91 3.04 17.55
C LEU A 326 -4.49 3.44 17.15
N PHE A 327 -4.06 2.93 16.02
CA PHE A 327 -2.78 3.25 15.40
C PHE A 327 -2.99 4.28 14.29
N LEU A 328 -2.34 5.45 14.44
CA LEU A 328 -2.38 6.56 13.50
C LEU A 328 -1.05 6.60 12.75
N ASP A 329 -1.01 6.00 11.56
CA ASP A 329 0.19 6.06 10.73
C ASP A 329 0.26 7.38 9.97
N GLU A 330 1.46 7.87 9.74
CA GLU A 330 1.78 9.14 9.08
C GLU A 330 1.00 10.32 9.71
N ILE A 331 1.01 10.39 11.05
CA ILE A 331 0.28 11.44 11.81
C ILE A 331 0.73 12.85 11.42
N GLY A 332 1.97 13.01 10.94
CA GLY A 332 2.49 14.28 10.46
C GLY A 332 1.72 14.83 9.26
N GLU A 333 1.06 13.99 8.47
CA GLU A 333 0.28 14.38 7.29
C GLU A 333 -1.18 14.76 7.62
N MET A 334 -1.58 14.66 8.89
CA MET A 334 -2.94 15.01 9.31
C MET A 334 -3.22 16.50 9.14
N PRO A 335 -4.34 16.91 8.50
CA PRO A 335 -4.76 18.31 8.38
C PRO A 335 -4.95 19.00 9.73
N LEU A 336 -4.65 20.29 9.82
CA LEU A 336 -4.74 21.08 11.07
C LEU A 336 -6.13 21.08 11.71
N THR A 337 -7.18 21.05 10.89
CA THR A 337 -8.59 20.93 11.33
C THR A 337 -8.82 19.66 12.13
N LEU A 338 -8.29 18.52 11.64
CA LEU A 338 -8.42 17.23 12.29
C LEU A 338 -7.51 17.09 13.51
N GLN A 339 -6.35 17.78 13.51
CA GLN A 339 -5.48 17.82 14.69
C GLN A 339 -6.19 18.43 15.89
N THR A 340 -7.01 19.48 15.68
CA THR A 340 -7.80 20.09 16.75
C THR A 340 -8.85 19.14 17.33
N ARG A 341 -9.53 18.37 16.45
CA ARG A 341 -10.52 17.37 16.89
C ARG A 341 -9.85 16.20 17.62
N LEU A 342 -8.72 15.73 17.09
CA LEU A 342 -7.94 14.67 17.73
C LEU A 342 -7.49 15.08 19.15
N LEU A 343 -7.00 16.30 19.33
CA LEU A 343 -6.60 16.82 20.63
C LEU A 343 -7.76 16.74 21.64
N ARG A 344 -8.95 17.18 21.26
CA ARG A 344 -10.14 17.10 22.12
C ARG A 344 -10.45 15.66 22.54
N VAL A 345 -10.40 14.70 21.60
CA VAL A 345 -10.64 13.28 21.95
C VAL A 345 -9.58 12.76 22.92
N LEU A 346 -8.33 13.18 22.78
CA LEU A 346 -7.24 12.78 23.68
C LEU A 346 -7.38 13.37 25.09
N GLU A 347 -7.99 14.54 25.22
CA GLU A 347 -8.19 15.25 26.50
C GLU A 347 -9.47 14.80 27.18
N GLU A 348 -10.59 14.84 26.46
CA GLU A 348 -11.93 14.61 27.00
C GLU A 348 -12.29 13.12 27.06
N ARG A 349 -11.61 12.27 26.27
CA ARG A 349 -11.92 10.85 26.07
C ARG A 349 -13.33 10.61 25.57
N GLU A 350 -13.81 11.53 24.76
CA GLU A 350 -15.11 11.49 24.10
C GLU A 350 -14.95 11.82 22.63
N VAL A 351 -15.78 11.20 21.78
CA VAL A 351 -15.87 11.50 20.36
C VAL A 351 -17.25 12.04 20.02
N VAL A 352 -17.29 13.07 19.18
CA VAL A 352 -18.53 13.59 18.62
C VAL A 352 -18.53 13.31 17.13
N ARG A 353 -19.55 12.65 16.62
CA ARG A 353 -19.68 12.34 15.19
C ARG A 353 -19.86 13.62 14.37
N VAL A 354 -19.43 13.57 13.11
CA VAL A 354 -19.64 14.67 12.17
C VAL A 354 -21.14 14.90 11.96
N GLY A 355 -21.58 16.16 12.08
CA GLY A 355 -23.01 16.51 12.04
C GLY A 355 -23.79 16.20 13.32
N GLY A 356 -23.18 15.55 14.30
CA GLY A 356 -23.80 15.26 15.59
C GLY A 356 -23.38 16.24 16.69
N THR A 357 -24.10 16.19 17.82
CA THR A 357 -23.81 16.99 19.02
C THR A 357 -23.60 16.14 20.27
N ARG A 358 -23.87 14.84 20.18
CA ARG A 358 -23.81 13.92 21.33
C ARG A 358 -22.38 13.42 21.54
N PRO A 359 -21.75 13.65 22.70
CA PRO A 359 -20.47 13.06 23.05
C PRO A 359 -20.63 11.56 23.34
N ILE A 360 -19.71 10.76 22.82
CA ILE A 360 -19.64 9.31 22.99
C ILE A 360 -18.34 8.99 23.73
N PRO A 361 -18.39 8.45 24.97
CA PRO A 361 -17.17 8.16 25.72
C PRO A 361 -16.39 7.00 25.09
N VAL A 362 -15.08 7.18 24.96
CA VAL A 362 -14.17 6.19 24.37
C VAL A 362 -12.94 5.97 25.25
N ASN A 363 -12.54 4.72 25.39
CA ASN A 363 -11.32 4.34 26.10
C ASN A 363 -10.35 3.70 25.11
N VAL A 364 -9.62 4.51 24.38
CA VAL A 364 -8.71 4.07 23.33
C VAL A 364 -7.27 4.44 23.70
N ARG A 365 -6.35 3.50 23.53
CA ARG A 365 -4.91 3.79 23.57
C ARG A 365 -4.47 4.26 22.19
N ILE A 366 -3.75 5.38 22.13
CA ILE A 366 -3.21 5.89 20.85
C ILE A 366 -1.74 5.51 20.73
N ILE A 367 -1.41 4.96 19.58
CA ILE A 367 -0.04 4.81 19.07
C ILE A 367 -0.01 5.58 17.75
N SER A 368 0.92 6.50 17.59
CA SER A 368 1.10 7.28 16.36
C SER A 368 2.46 7.01 15.73
N ALA A 369 2.53 7.07 14.41
CA ALA A 369 3.78 6.92 13.69
C ALA A 369 3.97 8.00 12.64
N THR A 370 5.22 8.36 12.37
CA THR A 370 5.56 9.34 11.34
C THR A 370 7.00 9.16 10.86
N HIS A 371 7.25 9.53 9.61
CA HIS A 371 8.59 9.69 9.07
C HIS A 371 9.09 11.15 9.16
N CYS A 372 8.19 12.09 9.47
CA CYS A 372 8.49 13.51 9.50
C CYS A 372 9.07 13.95 10.86
N ASP A 373 9.88 15.00 10.84
CA ASP A 373 10.24 15.75 12.04
C ASP A 373 9.04 16.63 12.47
N LEU A 374 8.28 16.13 13.47
CA LEU A 374 7.12 16.87 14.00
C LEU A 374 7.51 18.15 14.70
N GLU A 375 8.70 18.24 15.32
CA GLU A 375 9.16 19.46 15.97
C GLU A 375 9.43 20.57 14.93
N GLN A 376 9.97 20.20 13.78
CA GLN A 376 10.09 21.11 12.65
C GLN A 376 8.72 21.54 12.13
N ARG A 377 7.78 20.60 11.94
CA ARG A 377 6.41 20.93 11.51
C ARG A 377 5.66 21.83 12.49
N VAL A 378 5.93 21.71 13.78
CA VAL A 378 5.40 22.64 14.80
C VAL A 378 5.97 24.05 14.58
N ARG A 379 7.29 24.20 14.38
CA ARG A 379 7.90 25.50 14.09
C ARG A 379 7.36 26.14 12.81
N GLU A 380 7.02 25.33 11.82
CA GLU A 380 6.46 25.77 10.53
C GLU A 380 4.94 26.01 10.59
N GLY A 381 4.29 25.80 11.74
CA GLY A 381 2.84 25.96 11.89
C GLY A 381 2.00 24.89 11.19
N ARG A 382 2.59 23.81 10.74
CA ARG A 382 1.92 22.68 10.05
C ARG A 382 1.46 21.58 11.00
N PHE A 383 1.93 21.63 12.24
CA PHE A 383 1.50 20.74 13.31
C PHE A 383 1.32 21.53 14.61
N ARG A 384 0.29 21.22 15.39
CA ARG A 384 0.00 21.92 16.65
C ARG A 384 0.95 21.45 17.74
N ALA A 385 1.50 22.39 18.49
CA ALA A 385 2.40 22.09 19.62
C ALA A 385 1.70 21.33 20.76
N ASP A 386 0.45 21.69 21.06
CA ASP A 386 -0.33 21.03 22.12
C ASP A 386 -0.59 19.55 21.80
N LEU A 387 -0.99 19.25 20.57
CA LEU A 387 -1.17 17.87 20.11
C LEU A 387 0.16 17.10 20.11
N PHE A 388 1.26 17.71 19.67
CA PHE A 388 2.57 17.07 19.68
C PHE A 388 2.95 16.58 21.09
N TYR A 389 2.86 17.43 22.11
CA TYR A 389 3.18 17.03 23.48
C TYR A 389 2.22 15.96 24.04
N ARG A 390 0.99 15.93 23.57
CA ARG A 390 0.00 14.91 23.98
C ARG A 390 0.26 13.56 23.35
N LEU A 391 0.76 13.52 22.12
CA LEU A 391 1.12 12.29 21.39
C LEU A 391 2.51 11.75 21.79
N ALA A 392 3.48 12.64 22.04
CA ALA A 392 4.88 12.31 22.24
C ALA A 392 5.24 12.06 23.73
N VAL A 393 4.32 11.46 24.52
CA VAL A 393 4.60 11.10 25.93
C VAL A 393 5.68 10.04 26.02
N LEU A 394 5.57 9.00 25.22
CA LEU A 394 6.62 7.99 25.05
C LEU A 394 7.10 8.07 23.59
N ARG A 395 8.39 8.21 23.40
CA ARG A 395 8.99 8.32 22.05
C ARG A 395 9.82 7.09 21.76
N LEU A 396 9.65 6.54 20.57
CA LEU A 396 10.39 5.39 20.08
C LEU A 396 10.91 5.69 18.67
N THR A 397 12.22 5.62 18.50
CA THR A 397 12.85 5.86 17.20
C THR A 397 13.31 4.53 16.62
N LEU A 398 12.84 4.22 15.40
CA LEU A 398 13.29 3.06 14.65
C LEU A 398 14.57 3.39 13.90
N PRO A 399 15.62 2.59 14.08
CA PRO A 399 16.85 2.78 13.32
C PRO A 399 16.60 2.46 11.83
N PRO A 400 17.10 3.30 10.92
CA PRO A 400 17.10 2.97 9.49
C PRO A 400 17.99 1.76 9.23
N LEU A 401 17.76 1.06 8.12
CA LEU A 401 18.46 -0.19 7.82
C LEU A 401 19.98 -0.01 7.70
N ARG A 402 20.44 1.14 7.16
CA ARG A 402 21.86 1.50 7.09
C ARG A 402 22.55 1.66 8.45
N ALA A 403 21.80 1.94 9.53
CA ALA A 403 22.33 2.02 10.89
C ALA A 403 22.42 0.65 11.59
N ARG A 404 21.98 -0.42 10.93
CA ARG A 404 22.05 -1.81 11.42
C ARG A 404 22.51 -2.77 10.31
N PRO A 405 23.73 -2.61 9.79
CA PRO A 405 24.23 -3.37 8.65
C PRO A 405 24.29 -4.89 8.94
N ASP A 406 24.46 -5.28 10.19
CA ASP A 406 24.50 -6.69 10.62
C ASP A 406 23.16 -7.40 10.40
N ASP A 407 22.06 -6.67 10.46
CA ASP A 407 20.72 -7.22 10.24
C ASP A 407 20.37 -7.43 8.75
N ILE A 408 21.09 -6.75 7.83
CA ILE A 408 20.75 -6.74 6.40
C ILE A 408 20.76 -8.15 5.84
N MET A 409 21.81 -8.92 6.14
CA MET A 409 21.97 -10.28 5.59
C MET A 409 20.91 -11.23 6.12
N THR A 410 20.64 -11.20 7.42
CA THR A 410 19.62 -12.02 8.07
C THR A 410 18.22 -11.71 7.52
N LEU A 411 17.91 -10.42 7.35
CA LEU A 411 16.63 -9.98 6.78
C LEU A 411 16.51 -10.35 5.30
N ALA A 412 17.57 -10.18 4.51
CA ALA A 412 17.58 -10.51 3.09
C ALA A 412 17.39 -12.01 2.87
N GLU A 413 18.13 -12.85 3.59
CA GLU A 413 18.03 -14.31 3.48
C GLU A 413 16.63 -14.79 3.90
N TRP A 414 16.12 -14.30 5.02
CA TRP A 414 14.78 -14.64 5.48
C TRP A 414 13.70 -14.22 4.46
N SER A 415 13.78 -13.00 3.95
CA SER A 415 12.85 -12.49 2.97
C SER A 415 12.90 -13.29 1.66
N LEU A 416 14.10 -13.59 1.17
CA LEU A 416 14.28 -14.38 -0.05
C LEU A 416 13.73 -15.81 0.10
N LYS A 417 13.97 -16.47 1.23
CA LYS A 417 13.40 -17.80 1.53
C LYS A 417 11.88 -17.78 1.53
N ASN A 418 11.27 -16.76 2.15
CA ASN A 418 9.82 -16.63 2.18
C ASN A 418 9.24 -16.35 0.78
N SER A 419 9.91 -15.50 0.00
CA SER A 419 9.48 -15.20 -1.37
C SER A 419 9.57 -16.43 -2.28
N LEU A 420 10.66 -17.23 -2.17
CA LEU A 420 10.78 -18.51 -2.89
C LEU A 420 9.70 -19.51 -2.47
N ALA A 421 9.44 -19.62 -1.16
CA ALA A 421 8.39 -20.50 -0.64
C ALA A 421 7.01 -20.11 -1.16
N SER A 422 6.68 -18.81 -1.23
CA SER A 422 5.43 -18.32 -1.78
C SER A 422 5.25 -18.61 -3.28
N LEU A 423 6.36 -18.77 -4.00
CA LEU A 423 6.39 -19.18 -5.41
C LEU A 423 6.38 -20.70 -5.60
N GLY A 424 6.33 -21.48 -4.51
CA GLY A 424 6.47 -22.94 -4.56
C GLY A 424 7.86 -23.43 -4.94
N ALA A 425 8.84 -22.54 -4.99
CA ALA A 425 10.23 -22.86 -5.32
C ALA A 425 11.02 -23.24 -4.07
N ARG A 426 11.92 -24.22 -4.21
CA ARG A 426 12.84 -24.58 -3.13
C ARG A 426 14.11 -23.74 -3.23
N PRO A 427 14.60 -23.18 -2.11
CA PRO A 427 15.87 -22.48 -2.11
C PRO A 427 17.01 -23.45 -2.47
N HIS A 428 18.00 -22.93 -3.20
CA HIS A 428 19.20 -23.69 -3.54
C HIS A 428 19.92 -24.14 -2.24
N PRO A 429 20.50 -25.34 -2.17
CA PRO A 429 21.18 -25.83 -0.96
C PRO A 429 22.29 -24.89 -0.45
N ASN A 430 22.96 -24.19 -1.34
CA ASN A 430 24.05 -23.26 -1.03
C ASN A 430 23.59 -21.81 -0.87
N LEU A 431 22.28 -21.54 -0.80
CA LEU A 431 21.73 -20.18 -0.75
C LEU A 431 22.39 -19.30 0.31
N HIS A 432 22.67 -19.84 1.49
CA HIS A 432 23.34 -19.11 2.57
C HIS A 432 24.75 -18.65 2.17
N ALA A 433 25.55 -19.53 1.56
CA ALA A 433 26.89 -19.19 1.09
C ALA A 433 26.85 -18.18 -0.06
N GLU A 434 25.92 -18.33 -0.99
CA GLU A 434 25.70 -17.44 -2.10
C GLU A 434 25.24 -16.04 -1.64
N MET A 435 24.34 -15.98 -0.68
CA MET A 435 23.94 -14.73 -0.03
C MET A 435 25.12 -14.05 0.65
N ASN A 436 25.95 -14.80 1.40
CA ASN A 436 27.13 -14.25 2.04
C ASN A 436 28.15 -13.68 1.04
N ALA A 437 28.27 -14.26 -0.16
CA ALA A 437 29.08 -13.70 -1.23
C ALA A 437 28.56 -12.33 -1.71
N CYS A 438 27.26 -12.06 -1.58
CA CYS A 438 26.64 -10.78 -1.91
C CYS A 438 26.68 -9.76 -0.76
N ALA A 439 27.12 -10.14 0.43
CA ALA A 439 27.11 -9.28 1.62
C ALA A 439 27.82 -7.93 1.41
N PRO A 440 29.03 -7.84 0.80
CA PRO A 440 29.69 -6.55 0.60
C PRO A 440 28.89 -5.59 -0.27
N LEU A 441 28.07 -6.10 -1.20
CA LEU A 441 27.20 -5.29 -2.06
C LEU A 441 26.00 -4.78 -1.26
N LEU A 442 25.31 -5.67 -0.55
CA LEU A 442 24.08 -5.34 0.17
C LEU A 442 24.33 -4.46 1.40
N GLN A 443 25.42 -4.67 2.13
CA GLN A 443 25.76 -3.88 3.32
C GLN A 443 26.29 -2.47 2.99
N ARG A 444 26.80 -2.28 1.78
CA ARG A 444 27.33 -1.00 1.34
C ARG A 444 26.28 -0.01 0.85
N TYR A 445 25.10 -0.50 0.52
CA TYR A 445 24.00 0.30 0.01
C TYR A 445 23.22 0.93 1.17
N ASP A 446 22.74 2.19 0.99
CA ASP A 446 22.11 2.97 2.08
C ASP A 446 20.67 2.63 2.36
N TRP A 447 20.03 1.87 1.49
CA TRP A 447 18.63 1.42 1.66
C TRP A 447 17.66 2.58 1.95
N PRO A 448 17.47 3.56 1.05
CA PRO A 448 16.56 4.67 1.29
C PRO A 448 15.10 4.23 1.55
N GLY A 449 14.66 3.11 0.97
CA GLY A 449 13.37 2.47 1.24
C GLY A 449 13.40 1.44 2.38
N ASN A 450 14.52 1.32 3.09
CA ASN A 450 14.71 0.46 4.26
C ASN A 450 14.33 -1.01 4.00
N VAL A 451 13.65 -1.66 4.96
CA VAL A 451 13.25 -3.07 4.85
C VAL A 451 12.25 -3.31 3.72
N ARG A 452 11.44 -2.30 3.36
CA ARG A 452 10.51 -2.42 2.23
C ARG A 452 11.27 -2.57 0.91
N GLU A 453 12.31 -1.79 0.70
CA GLU A 453 13.16 -1.86 -0.49
C GLU A 453 13.93 -3.20 -0.53
N LEU A 454 14.49 -3.62 0.61
CA LEU A 454 15.16 -4.91 0.71
C LEU A 454 14.22 -6.08 0.37
N ARG A 455 12.98 -6.05 0.84
CA ARG A 455 11.96 -7.04 0.45
C ARG A 455 11.65 -7.02 -1.04
N ASN A 456 11.45 -5.85 -1.62
CA ASN A 456 11.21 -5.72 -3.06
C ASN A 456 12.37 -6.31 -3.87
N LEU A 457 13.62 -6.08 -3.43
CA LEU A 457 14.79 -6.70 -4.05
C LEU A 457 14.73 -8.21 -3.95
N THR A 458 14.49 -8.77 -2.76
CA THR A 458 14.46 -10.22 -2.56
C THR A 458 13.28 -10.88 -3.27
N GLU A 459 12.15 -10.21 -3.40
CA GLU A 459 11.02 -10.66 -4.21
C GLU A 459 11.39 -10.71 -5.70
N ARG A 460 12.09 -9.67 -6.22
CA ARG A 460 12.64 -9.70 -7.59
C ARG A 460 13.62 -10.85 -7.80
N LEU A 461 14.57 -11.05 -6.89
CA LEU A 461 15.53 -12.15 -6.96
C LEU A 461 14.85 -13.53 -6.92
N ALA A 462 13.87 -13.70 -6.02
CA ALA A 462 13.11 -14.94 -5.90
C ALA A 462 12.40 -15.31 -7.21
N LEU A 463 11.88 -14.32 -7.93
CA LEU A 463 11.23 -14.55 -9.20
C LEU A 463 12.17 -15.17 -10.25
N PHE A 464 13.36 -14.59 -10.41
CA PHE A 464 14.34 -15.10 -11.35
C PHE A 464 14.87 -16.48 -10.95
N LEU A 465 15.16 -16.67 -9.65
CA LEU A 465 15.63 -17.96 -9.12
C LEU A 465 14.56 -19.06 -9.20
N ALA A 466 13.28 -18.71 -9.12
CA ALA A 466 12.18 -19.65 -9.33
C ALA A 466 12.02 -20.05 -10.79
N ALA A 467 12.29 -19.12 -11.73
CA ALA A 467 12.25 -19.38 -13.16
C ALA A 467 13.46 -20.21 -13.64
N GLU A 468 14.63 -20.00 -13.03
CA GLU A 468 15.89 -20.68 -13.35
C GLU A 468 16.51 -21.31 -12.09
N PRO A 469 16.04 -22.49 -11.64
CA PRO A 469 16.45 -23.09 -10.37
C PRO A 469 17.93 -23.43 -10.25
N LEU A 470 18.67 -23.48 -11.36
CA LEU A 470 20.12 -23.72 -11.38
C LEU A 470 20.94 -22.43 -11.38
N GLN A 471 20.28 -21.26 -11.44
CA GLN A 471 20.96 -19.97 -11.39
C GLN A 471 21.51 -19.73 -9.99
N ALA A 472 22.83 -19.58 -9.90
CA ALA A 472 23.49 -19.24 -8.65
C ALA A 472 23.29 -17.75 -8.33
N LEU A 473 23.06 -17.43 -7.06
CA LEU A 473 22.99 -16.05 -6.56
C LEU A 473 24.40 -15.47 -6.42
N THR A 474 24.84 -14.74 -7.43
CA THR A 474 26.15 -14.09 -7.45
C THR A 474 26.02 -12.56 -7.37
N PRO A 475 27.04 -11.82 -6.93
CA PRO A 475 27.01 -10.35 -6.94
C PRO A 475 26.72 -9.76 -8.34
N GLY A 476 27.25 -10.38 -9.40
CA GLY A 476 26.98 -9.97 -10.77
C GLY A 476 25.53 -10.18 -11.17
N PHE A 477 24.91 -11.30 -10.74
CA PHE A 477 23.50 -11.55 -10.97
C PHE A 477 22.63 -10.57 -10.18
N VAL A 478 22.95 -10.32 -8.91
CA VAL A 478 22.23 -9.32 -8.09
C VAL A 478 22.28 -7.93 -8.76
N LEU A 479 23.44 -7.53 -9.28
CA LEU A 479 23.59 -6.25 -10.00
C LEU A 479 22.84 -6.22 -11.33
N SER A 480 22.68 -7.34 -12.02
CA SER A 480 21.86 -7.40 -13.23
C SER A 480 20.36 -7.23 -12.94
N VAL A 481 19.90 -7.67 -11.76
CA VAL A 481 18.50 -7.54 -11.30
C VAL A 481 18.26 -6.20 -10.62
N ALA A 482 19.29 -5.62 -10.00
CA ALA A 482 19.23 -4.38 -9.22
C ALA A 482 20.47 -3.51 -9.47
N PRO A 483 20.55 -2.85 -10.64
CA PRO A 483 21.68 -1.97 -10.98
C PRO A 483 21.89 -0.81 -10.01
N GLU A 484 20.82 -0.39 -9.34
CA GLU A 484 20.83 0.66 -8.31
C GLU A 484 21.82 0.38 -7.18
N LEU A 485 22.10 -0.90 -6.88
CA LEU A 485 23.08 -1.28 -5.86
C LEU A 485 24.53 -0.98 -6.25
N ALA A 486 24.81 -0.77 -7.54
CA ALA A 486 26.13 -0.34 -8.03
C ALA A 486 26.37 1.14 -7.82
N ALA A 487 25.33 1.95 -7.74
CA ALA A 487 25.42 3.36 -7.47
C ALA A 487 25.93 3.55 -6.03
N ARG A 488 27.15 4.09 -5.87
CA ARG A 488 27.59 4.57 -4.57
C ARG A 488 26.56 5.58 -4.10
N SER A 489 26.03 5.41 -2.90
CA SER A 489 25.28 6.47 -2.23
C SER A 489 26.18 7.67 -1.98
N SER A 490 26.35 8.48 -3.01
CA SER A 490 26.93 9.82 -2.97
C SER A 490 25.87 10.86 -3.36
N ALA A 491 24.63 10.42 -3.53
CA ALA A 491 23.49 11.31 -3.67
C ALA A 491 22.65 11.17 -2.39
N ALA A 492 23.06 11.89 -1.34
CA ALA A 492 22.06 12.43 -0.44
C ALA A 492 20.99 13.05 -1.36
N LEU A 493 19.75 12.50 -1.29
CA LEU A 493 18.59 13.26 -1.75
C LEU A 493 18.80 14.68 -1.25
N PRO A 494 18.72 15.73 -2.09
CA PRO A 494 18.83 17.07 -1.58
C PRO A 494 17.81 17.17 -0.45
N ALA A 495 18.30 17.24 0.78
CA ALA A 495 17.48 17.64 1.90
C ALA A 495 16.79 18.91 1.42
N PRO A 496 15.46 19.09 1.64
CA PRO A 496 14.81 20.33 1.31
C PRO A 496 15.66 21.41 1.96
N ALA A 497 16.22 22.26 1.12
CA ALA A 497 17.27 23.21 1.48
C ALA A 497 16.85 23.88 2.78
N ALA A 498 17.62 23.61 3.84
CA ALA A 498 17.59 24.41 5.03
C ALA A 498 17.78 25.85 4.57
N SER A 499 16.74 26.64 4.69
CA SER A 499 16.76 28.07 4.48
C SER A 499 17.75 28.70 5.48
N GLY A 500 18.93 28.99 5.00
CA GLY A 500 19.91 29.62 5.87
C GLY A 500 21.24 29.82 5.19
N GLN A 501 21.27 30.65 4.23
CA GLN A 501 22.24 31.65 3.75
C GLN A 501 22.08 31.75 2.24
N ARG A 502 21.32 32.76 1.82
CA ARG A 502 21.39 33.23 0.43
C ARG A 502 22.86 33.60 0.19
N PRO A 503 23.53 33.02 -0.84
CA PRO A 503 24.70 33.66 -1.37
C PRO A 503 24.26 35.08 -1.74
N VAL A 504 25.07 36.07 -1.42
CA VAL A 504 24.92 37.43 -1.89
C VAL A 504 24.52 37.37 -3.36
N ALA A 505 23.37 37.92 -3.69
CA ALA A 505 22.81 37.83 -5.04
C ALA A 505 23.81 38.51 -5.98
N GLU A 506 24.58 37.72 -6.73
CA GLU A 506 25.36 38.28 -7.84
C GLU A 506 24.36 38.97 -8.77
N SER A 507 24.60 40.24 -9.07
CA SER A 507 23.76 41.02 -9.96
C SER A 507 23.71 40.37 -11.35
N ALA A 508 22.52 40.30 -11.93
CA ALA A 508 22.37 39.76 -13.28
C ALA A 508 23.24 40.49 -14.30
N VAL A 509 23.52 41.76 -14.05
CA VAL A 509 24.44 42.62 -14.86
C VAL A 509 25.89 42.14 -14.74
N GLU A 510 26.39 41.84 -13.52
CA GLU A 510 27.75 41.35 -13.28
C GLU A 510 27.96 39.95 -13.90
N VAL A 511 27.00 39.06 -13.76
CA VAL A 511 27.06 37.74 -14.38
C VAL A 511 27.07 37.86 -15.91
N LEU A 512 26.23 38.71 -16.48
CA LEU A 512 26.22 38.93 -17.93
C LEU A 512 27.55 39.48 -18.46
N ALA A 513 28.15 40.41 -17.72
CA ALA A 513 29.47 40.96 -18.06
C ALA A 513 30.56 39.88 -17.99
N ARG A 514 30.55 39.02 -16.98
CA ARG A 514 31.47 37.88 -16.80
C ARG A 514 31.43 36.89 -17.98
N PHE A 515 30.28 36.70 -18.57
CA PHE A 515 30.10 35.84 -19.74
C PHE A 515 30.20 36.61 -21.09
N GLY A 516 30.74 37.83 -21.09
CA GLY A 516 31.00 38.60 -22.30
C GLY A 516 29.71 38.94 -23.09
N GLY A 517 28.61 39.19 -22.38
CA GLY A 517 27.32 39.55 -22.99
C GLY A 517 26.50 38.37 -23.54
N ARG A 518 26.99 37.13 -23.38
CA ARG A 518 26.27 35.91 -23.85
C ARG A 518 25.15 35.55 -22.88
N ARG A 519 23.92 35.91 -23.26
CA ARG A 519 22.71 35.78 -22.44
C ARG A 519 22.38 34.33 -22.13
N ASP A 520 22.69 33.39 -23.04
CA ASP A 520 22.42 31.97 -22.86
C ASP A 520 23.28 31.36 -21.75
N ALA A 521 24.60 31.61 -21.82
CA ALA A 521 25.54 31.15 -20.82
C ALA A 521 25.31 31.79 -19.43
N ALA A 522 24.87 33.05 -19.40
CA ALA A 522 24.51 33.73 -18.16
C ALA A 522 23.19 33.20 -17.55
N ALA A 523 22.20 32.87 -18.37
CA ALA A 523 20.93 32.28 -17.92
C ALA A 523 21.14 30.87 -17.36
N ASP A 524 21.94 30.05 -18.05
CA ASP A 524 22.31 28.70 -17.60
C ASP A 524 23.09 28.72 -16.29
N TYR A 525 24.04 29.64 -16.14
CA TYR A 525 24.82 29.82 -14.90
C TYR A 525 23.94 30.22 -13.71
N LEU A 526 22.97 31.10 -13.94
CA LEU A 526 22.02 31.54 -12.89
C LEU A 526 20.88 30.57 -12.67
N GLY A 527 20.79 29.50 -13.45
CA GLY A 527 19.72 28.50 -13.38
C GLY A 527 18.32 29.06 -13.70
N ILE A 528 18.23 30.10 -14.54
CA ILE A 528 16.98 30.81 -14.86
C ILE A 528 16.74 30.81 -16.37
N SER A 529 15.47 31.00 -16.79
CA SER A 529 15.15 31.15 -18.20
C SER A 529 15.67 32.48 -18.78
N ARG A 530 15.94 32.52 -20.07
CA ARG A 530 16.32 33.76 -20.80
C ARG A 530 15.35 34.92 -20.55
N THR A 531 14.06 34.60 -20.47
CA THR A 531 12.99 35.58 -20.22
C THR A 531 13.09 36.16 -18.80
N THR A 532 13.46 35.31 -17.84
CA THR A 532 13.65 35.71 -16.44
C THR A 532 14.94 36.54 -16.29
N LEU A 533 16.03 36.18 -16.99
CA LEU A 533 17.25 36.96 -17.03
C LEU A 533 17.01 38.36 -17.63
N TRP A 534 16.27 38.42 -18.74
CA TRP A 534 15.94 39.70 -19.39
C TRP A 534 15.12 40.63 -18.45
N ARG A 535 14.19 40.06 -17.70
CA ARG A 535 13.37 40.79 -16.72
C ARG A 535 14.25 41.36 -15.59
N ARG A 536 15.18 40.55 -15.03
CA ARG A 536 16.12 41.00 -13.99
C ARG A 536 17.05 42.08 -14.48
N LEU A 537 17.62 41.95 -15.68
CA LEU A 537 18.48 42.96 -16.27
C LEU A 537 17.76 44.31 -16.51
N ARG A 538 16.45 44.29 -16.74
CA ARG A 538 15.63 45.49 -16.88
C ARG A 538 15.29 46.12 -15.51
N ASP A 539 15.20 45.34 -14.48
CA ASP A 539 14.85 45.80 -13.12
C ASP A 539 16.08 46.24 -12.34
N GLU A 540 17.30 45.83 -12.76
CA GLU A 540 18.60 46.21 -12.17
C GLU A 540 19.33 47.35 -12.93
N GLY A 541 18.93 47.69 -14.12
CA GLY A 541 19.49 48.76 -14.96
C GLY A 541 18.48 49.90 -15.15
#